data_2689c399acf9f242acd668ba13ace52b
#
_entry.id   2689c399acf9f242acd668ba13ace52b
#
_cell.length_a   1.000
_cell.length_b   1.000
_cell.length_c   1.000
_cell.angle_alpha   90.00
_cell.angle_beta   90.00
_cell.angle_gamma   90.00
#
_symmetry.space_group_name_H-M   'P 1'
#
loop_
_entity.id
_entity.type
_entity.pdbx_description
1 polymer ?
#
loop_
_entity_poly.entity_id
_entity_poly.type
_entity_poly.pdbx_seq_one_letter_code
_entity_poly.pdbx_strand_id
1 'polypeptide(L)'
;TEPHSKRIKIKLTIQKEVLGATILQQVFVVEFVVQSQMCGDCHRREAKDYWKALVQIRQKTNHKKTFFYLEQLIIKHQAHNNTLRIKQQSDGLDFYFATPQDAKKFVSFLQSVVPCRSKLSQRLISHDVHTSSYNYSNTHSVELIPVCKDDVVCLPLKLARSLSGIGQLVICNRVTTGLKVLDPTSLKTAEISANVYWRTPFQSLLSYKQLTEFMVLQSEPVEYSNDATASSQHCLSDVWVTRTTEIGLNDAQYHCRTHLGHLLKAGDLVMGVDFTTSNLNDENLNKLTPDKIPDVILVRKVYGDKKERKKARKWKLKSLEKDMEGENPEQIERDYDDFLEDLEEDKMYRQNVNIYKDSSKVGVSSNADDVPEVSLEEMLDDLNLEDDDM
;
A
#
# COMPACT_ATOMS: atom_id res chain seq x y z
N THR A 1 8.97 -40.23 29.86
CA THR A 1 8.59 -39.11 30.75
C THR A 1 7.08 -39.03 30.79
N GLU A 2 6.50 -39.11 31.97
CA GLU A 2 5.03 -38.98 32.13
C GLU A 2 4.62 -37.57 31.77
N PRO A 3 3.55 -37.39 30.96
CA PRO A 3 3.08 -36.06 30.51
C PRO A 3 2.75 -35.10 31.66
N HIS A 4 2.35 -35.65 32.80
CA HIS A 4 1.96 -34.88 33.99
C HIS A 4 3.14 -34.42 34.85
N SER A 5 4.35 -35.00 34.70
CA SER A 5 5.49 -34.69 35.57
C SER A 5 6.16 -33.35 35.24
N LYS A 6 5.83 -32.75 34.06
CA LYS A 6 6.47 -31.53 33.55
C LYS A 6 8.01 -31.57 33.55
N ARG A 7 8.59 -32.78 33.53
CA ARG A 7 10.03 -33.03 33.55
C ARG A 7 10.44 -33.80 32.31
N ILE A 8 11.44 -33.29 31.62
CA ILE A 8 12.02 -33.93 30.42
C ILE A 8 13.43 -34.37 30.76
N LYS A 9 13.69 -35.65 30.73
CA LYS A 9 15.04 -36.22 30.92
C LYS A 9 15.65 -36.49 29.58
N ILE A 10 16.76 -35.85 29.29
CA ILE A 10 17.52 -35.98 28.04
C ILE A 10 18.86 -36.63 28.37
N LYS A 11 19.17 -37.75 27.72
CA LYS A 11 20.47 -38.40 27.80
C LYS A 11 21.35 -37.85 26.68
N LEU A 12 22.33 -37.03 27.05
CA LEU A 12 23.31 -36.46 26.14
C LEU A 12 24.56 -37.35 26.13
N THR A 13 24.95 -37.78 24.94
CA THR A 13 26.19 -38.49 24.73
C THR A 13 27.14 -37.60 23.95
N ILE A 14 28.21 -37.14 24.58
CA ILE A 14 29.23 -36.30 23.96
C ILE A 14 30.42 -37.15 23.63
N GLN A 15 30.87 -37.12 22.38
CA GLN A 15 32.10 -37.78 21.92
C GLN A 15 33.08 -36.72 21.45
N LYS A 16 34.29 -36.77 21.92
CA LYS A 16 35.38 -35.90 21.51
C LYS A 16 36.64 -36.69 21.27
N GLU A 17 37.27 -36.46 20.14
CA GLU A 17 38.60 -36.99 19.85
C GLU A 17 39.67 -36.21 20.64
N VAL A 18 40.52 -36.91 21.33
CA VAL A 18 41.64 -36.38 22.12
C VAL A 18 42.94 -36.83 21.48
N LEU A 19 44.05 -36.15 21.76
CA LEU A 19 45.39 -36.42 21.27
C LEU A 19 45.68 -37.92 21.16
N GLY A 20 46.01 -38.40 19.94
CA GLY A 20 46.34 -39.82 19.68
C GLY A 20 45.16 -40.63 19.12
N ALA A 21 44.19 -40.03 18.45
CA ALA A 21 43.05 -40.71 17.84
C ALA A 21 42.16 -41.50 18.84
N THR A 22 42.21 -41.16 20.12
CA THR A 22 41.36 -41.76 21.14
C THR A 22 40.07 -41.01 21.27
N ILE A 23 38.94 -41.70 21.09
CA ILE A 23 37.60 -41.11 21.24
C ILE A 23 37.16 -41.26 22.68
N LEU A 24 37.02 -40.15 23.38
CA LEU A 24 36.39 -40.11 24.71
C LEU A 24 34.91 -39.92 24.56
N GLN A 25 34.14 -40.75 25.20
CA GLN A 25 32.68 -40.66 25.26
C GLN A 25 32.22 -40.43 26.69
N GLN A 26 31.41 -39.40 26.89
CA GLN A 26 30.82 -39.12 28.20
C GLN A 26 29.31 -39.00 28.05
N VAL A 27 28.58 -39.58 28.99
CA VAL A 27 27.13 -39.59 29.00
C VAL A 27 26.62 -38.77 30.18
N PHE A 28 25.79 -37.80 29.88
CA PHE A 28 25.13 -36.96 30.88
C PHE A 28 23.62 -37.16 30.81
N VAL A 29 22.96 -37.18 31.96
CA VAL A 29 21.51 -37.13 32.04
C VAL A 29 21.14 -35.76 32.58
N VAL A 30 20.50 -34.95 31.71
CA VAL A 30 20.04 -33.61 32.07
C VAL A 30 18.53 -33.65 32.25
N GLU A 31 18.05 -33.13 33.35
CA GLU A 31 16.63 -33.04 33.65
C GLU A 31 16.16 -31.58 33.48
N PHE A 32 15.26 -31.36 32.53
CA PHE A 32 14.62 -30.08 32.32
C PHE A 32 13.22 -30.06 32.99
N VAL A 33 12.94 -28.98 33.70
CA VAL A 33 11.62 -28.75 34.30
C VAL A 33 10.85 -27.77 33.47
N VAL A 34 9.70 -28.15 32.94
CA VAL A 34 8.82 -27.30 32.16
C VAL A 34 8.01 -26.45 33.12
N GLN A 35 8.24 -25.15 33.08
CA GLN A 35 7.48 -24.16 33.85
C GLN A 35 6.65 -23.29 32.90
N SER A 36 5.40 -23.03 33.28
CA SER A 36 4.56 -22.05 32.58
C SER A 36 5.05 -20.66 32.96
N GLN A 37 5.62 -19.93 32.03
CA GLN A 37 6.13 -18.59 32.24
C GLN A 37 5.76 -17.71 31.04
N MET A 38 5.36 -16.50 31.31
CA MET A 38 5.19 -15.50 30.26
C MET A 38 6.58 -15.03 29.79
N CYS A 39 6.77 -14.94 28.47
CA CYS A 39 7.99 -14.32 27.93
C CYS A 39 8.00 -12.80 28.18
N GLY A 40 9.16 -12.16 28.04
CA GLY A 40 9.31 -10.73 28.25
C GLY A 40 8.36 -9.86 27.42
N ASP A 41 8.02 -10.31 26.21
CA ASP A 41 7.10 -9.61 25.31
C ASP A 41 5.64 -9.77 25.76
N CYS A 42 5.25 -10.98 26.24
CA CYS A 42 3.94 -11.17 26.84
C CYS A 42 3.78 -10.31 28.10
N HIS A 43 4.80 -10.21 28.95
CA HIS A 43 4.78 -9.32 30.10
C HIS A 43 4.59 -7.85 29.70
N ARG A 44 5.22 -7.42 28.61
CA ARG A 44 5.07 -6.05 28.09
C ARG A 44 3.67 -5.80 27.51
N ARG A 45 3.07 -6.79 26.85
CA ARG A 45 1.70 -6.70 26.32
C ARG A 45 0.65 -6.63 27.43
N GLU A 46 0.83 -7.41 28.49
CA GLU A 46 -0.08 -7.42 29.64
C GLU A 46 0.05 -6.18 30.53
N ALA A 47 1.22 -5.56 30.60
CA ALA A 47 1.42 -4.33 31.35
C ALA A 47 0.66 -3.19 30.66
N LYS A 48 -0.55 -2.88 31.13
CA LYS A 48 -1.34 -1.73 30.65
C LYS A 48 -0.49 -0.47 30.78
N ASP A 49 -0.47 0.35 29.71
CA ASP A 49 0.21 1.66 29.64
C ASP A 49 1.75 1.65 29.72
N TYR A 50 2.41 0.53 29.47
CA TYR A 50 3.89 0.47 29.45
C TYR A 50 4.53 1.06 28.19
N TRP A 51 3.81 1.73 27.34
CA TRP A 51 4.38 2.38 26.18
C TRP A 51 5.02 3.75 26.54
N LYS A 52 6.19 4.02 25.95
CA LYS A 52 6.92 5.31 26.10
C LYS A 52 6.94 6.11 24.81
N ALA A 53 6.63 5.50 23.70
CA ALA A 53 6.57 6.17 22.41
C ALA A 53 5.36 5.71 21.60
N LEU A 54 4.75 6.67 20.92
CA LEU A 54 3.61 6.49 20.04
C LEU A 54 3.95 7.04 18.66
N VAL A 55 3.68 6.27 17.61
CA VAL A 55 3.76 6.73 16.23
C VAL A 55 2.36 6.75 15.64
N GLN A 56 1.88 7.93 15.33
CA GLN A 56 0.57 8.16 14.72
C GLN A 56 0.74 8.42 13.25
N ILE A 57 0.22 7.52 12.40
CA ILE A 57 0.24 7.68 10.95
C ILE A 57 -1.14 8.16 10.53
N ARG A 58 -1.21 9.28 9.83
CA ARG A 58 -2.46 9.90 9.37
C ARG A 58 -2.40 10.25 7.90
N GLN A 59 -3.52 10.07 7.21
CA GLN A 59 -3.71 10.48 5.82
C GLN A 59 -5.11 11.06 5.66
N LYS A 60 -5.20 12.23 5.06
CA LYS A 60 -6.48 12.94 4.81
C LYS A 60 -7.07 12.48 3.48
N THR A 61 -7.57 11.26 3.42
CA THR A 61 -8.21 10.68 2.23
C THR A 61 -9.47 9.91 2.62
N ASN A 62 -10.39 9.76 1.66
CA ASN A 62 -11.66 9.07 1.87
C ASN A 62 -11.55 7.53 1.71
N HIS A 63 -10.34 7.00 1.52
CA HIS A 63 -10.10 5.57 1.30
C HIS A 63 -8.74 5.14 1.87
N LYS A 64 -8.56 3.83 2.07
CA LYS A 64 -7.44 3.26 2.81
C LYS A 64 -6.41 2.48 1.97
N LYS A 65 -6.44 2.59 0.65
CA LYS A 65 -5.54 1.85 -0.25
C LYS A 65 -4.05 2.02 0.12
N THR A 66 -3.62 3.25 0.41
CA THR A 66 -2.23 3.52 0.80
C THR A 66 -1.85 2.84 2.12
N PHE A 67 -2.80 2.74 3.08
CA PHE A 67 -2.56 2.04 4.33
C PHE A 67 -2.41 0.53 4.14
N PHE A 68 -3.20 -0.10 3.27
CA PHE A 68 -3.04 -1.52 2.95
C PHE A 68 -1.69 -1.80 2.30
N TYR A 69 -1.26 -0.94 1.38
CA TYR A 69 0.08 -1.06 0.79
C TYR A 69 1.18 -0.89 1.84
N LEU A 70 1.07 0.13 2.70
CA LEU A 70 2.01 0.37 3.80
C LEU A 70 2.06 -0.82 4.76
N GLU A 71 0.92 -1.42 5.09
CA GLU A 71 0.83 -2.62 5.92
C GLU A 71 1.62 -3.78 5.34
N GLN A 72 1.50 -4.05 4.04
CA GLN A 72 2.25 -5.12 3.38
C GLN A 72 3.75 -4.86 3.40
N LEU A 73 4.19 -3.61 3.27
CA LEU A 73 5.60 -3.24 3.39
C LEU A 73 6.12 -3.40 4.83
N ILE A 74 5.31 -3.06 5.83
CA ILE A 74 5.65 -3.25 7.25
C ILE A 74 5.82 -4.75 7.55
N ILE A 75 4.93 -5.60 7.04
CA ILE A 75 5.02 -7.07 7.20
C ILE A 75 6.26 -7.60 6.49
N LYS A 76 6.49 -7.23 5.23
CA LYS A 76 7.63 -7.69 4.43
C LYS A 76 8.97 -7.41 5.10
N HIS A 77 9.13 -6.23 5.67
CA HIS A 77 10.36 -5.80 6.34
C HIS A 77 10.37 -6.04 7.84
N GLN A 78 9.35 -6.74 8.37
CA GLN A 78 9.20 -7.05 9.79
C GLN A 78 9.37 -5.83 10.72
N ALA A 79 9.00 -4.64 10.23
CA ALA A 79 9.19 -3.39 10.96
C ALA A 79 8.28 -3.27 12.21
N HIS A 80 7.29 -4.14 12.34
CA HIS A 80 6.35 -4.21 13.47
C HIS A 80 6.84 -5.04 14.66
N ASN A 81 7.95 -5.80 14.55
CA ASN A 81 8.37 -6.77 15.58
C ASN A 81 8.53 -6.17 16.98
N ASN A 82 8.95 -4.91 17.08
CA ASN A 82 9.13 -4.23 18.36
C ASN A 82 7.89 -3.43 18.81
N THR A 83 6.74 -3.61 18.14
CA THR A 83 5.51 -2.90 18.46
C THR A 83 4.75 -3.65 19.55
N LEU A 84 4.31 -2.93 20.60
CA LEU A 84 3.51 -3.50 21.69
C LEU A 84 2.06 -3.72 21.26
N ARG A 85 1.51 -2.75 20.54
CA ARG A 85 0.10 -2.70 20.14
C ARG A 85 -0.04 -1.87 18.88
N ILE A 86 -0.98 -2.26 18.03
CA ILE A 86 -1.38 -1.53 16.82
C ILE A 86 -2.87 -1.23 16.94
N LYS A 87 -3.25 0.05 16.84
CA LYS A 87 -4.63 0.48 16.90
C LYS A 87 -5.02 1.15 15.60
N GLN A 88 -6.12 0.73 15.02
CA GLN A 88 -6.69 1.35 13.83
C GLN A 88 -7.61 2.50 14.23
N GLN A 89 -7.42 3.65 13.58
CA GLN A 89 -8.26 4.84 13.71
C GLN A 89 -8.94 5.14 12.36
N SER A 90 -9.96 6.01 12.38
CA SER A 90 -10.70 6.40 11.18
C SER A 90 -9.80 6.97 10.07
N ASP A 91 -8.79 7.73 10.43
CA ASP A 91 -7.88 8.43 9.52
C ASP A 91 -6.45 7.87 9.52
N GLY A 92 -6.21 6.71 10.17
CA GLY A 92 -4.88 6.14 10.21
C GLY A 92 -4.63 4.98 11.14
N LEU A 93 -3.35 4.81 11.50
CA LEU A 93 -2.84 3.74 12.34
C LEU A 93 -1.98 4.32 13.47
N ASP A 94 -2.13 3.77 14.67
CA ASP A 94 -1.36 4.11 15.85
C ASP A 94 -0.50 2.92 16.28
N PHE A 95 0.82 3.12 16.35
CA PHE A 95 1.79 2.11 16.76
C PHE A 95 2.41 2.48 18.10
N TYR A 96 2.29 1.59 19.08
CA TYR A 96 2.78 1.79 20.44
C TYR A 96 4.10 1.05 20.67
N PHE A 97 5.11 1.74 21.18
CA PHE A 97 6.46 1.19 21.40
C PHE A 97 6.89 1.33 22.86
N ALA A 98 7.61 0.31 23.34
CA ALA A 98 8.21 0.34 24.69
C ALA A 98 9.36 1.34 24.78
N THR A 99 10.13 1.51 23.71
CA THR A 99 11.31 2.37 23.69
C THR A 99 11.17 3.50 22.64
N PRO A 100 11.66 4.72 22.95
CA PRO A 100 11.66 5.81 21.98
C PRO A 100 12.60 5.54 20.78
N GLN A 101 13.61 4.68 20.97
CA GLN A 101 14.55 4.34 19.90
C GLN A 101 13.91 3.50 18.81
N ASP A 102 13.08 2.52 19.19
CA ASP A 102 12.37 1.67 18.21
C ASP A 102 11.33 2.47 17.43
N ALA A 103 10.62 3.38 18.11
CA ALA A 103 9.74 4.33 17.44
C ALA A 103 10.49 5.20 16.43
N LYS A 104 11.69 5.69 16.76
CA LYS A 104 12.52 6.49 15.84
C LYS A 104 12.99 5.67 14.64
N LYS A 105 13.40 4.40 14.84
CA LYS A 105 13.76 3.49 13.74
C LYS A 105 12.56 3.25 12.82
N PHE A 106 11.39 3.01 13.41
CA PHE A 106 10.15 2.84 12.67
C PHE A 106 9.78 4.08 11.84
N VAL A 107 9.89 5.28 12.40
CA VAL A 107 9.67 6.54 11.66
C VAL A 107 10.67 6.70 10.51
N SER A 108 11.95 6.36 10.72
CA SER A 108 12.96 6.39 9.65
C SER A 108 12.64 5.40 8.53
N PHE A 109 12.16 4.21 8.88
CA PHE A 109 11.64 3.23 7.92
C PHE A 109 10.46 3.79 7.11
N LEU A 110 9.46 4.40 7.77
CA LEU A 110 8.33 5.02 7.10
C LEU A 110 8.74 6.09 6.09
N GLN A 111 9.71 6.94 6.46
CA GLN A 111 10.24 7.98 5.58
C GLN A 111 10.98 7.44 4.36
N SER A 112 11.56 6.23 4.47
CA SER A 112 12.25 5.58 3.35
C SER A 112 11.29 4.88 2.37
N VAL A 113 10.07 4.53 2.83
CA VAL A 113 9.13 3.70 2.08
C VAL A 113 7.97 4.50 1.49
N VAL A 114 7.46 5.49 2.24
CA VAL A 114 6.27 6.26 1.86
C VAL A 114 6.57 7.76 1.98
N PRO A 115 6.08 8.59 1.06
CA PRO A 115 6.30 10.03 1.09
C PRO A 115 5.49 10.65 2.24
N CYS A 116 6.17 10.98 3.32
CA CYS A 116 5.56 11.50 4.54
C CYS A 116 6.39 12.60 5.17
N ARG A 117 5.80 13.33 6.10
CA ARG A 117 6.53 14.20 7.03
C ARG A 117 6.25 13.78 8.45
N SER A 118 7.24 13.88 9.32
CA SER A 118 7.11 13.55 10.73
C SER A 118 7.35 14.77 11.61
N LYS A 119 6.60 14.84 12.73
CA LYS A 119 6.80 15.80 13.80
C LYS A 119 6.91 15.04 15.12
N LEU A 120 7.88 15.39 15.95
CA LEU A 120 8.05 14.84 17.29
C LEU A 120 7.44 15.80 18.30
N SER A 121 6.62 15.27 19.19
CA SER A 121 6.08 15.93 20.36
C SER A 121 6.49 15.14 21.62
N GLN A 122 6.93 15.81 22.65
CA GLN A 122 7.33 15.21 23.93
C GLN A 122 6.45 15.76 25.04
N ARG A 123 5.92 14.86 25.86
CA ARG A 123 5.15 15.20 27.04
C ARG A 123 5.86 14.67 28.29
N LEU A 124 6.14 15.53 29.24
CA LEU A 124 6.65 15.11 30.54
C LEU A 124 5.53 14.40 31.30
N ILE A 125 5.80 13.17 31.73
CA ILE A 125 4.88 12.35 32.53
C ILE A 125 5.21 12.55 34.02
N SER A 126 6.47 12.36 34.39
CA SER A 126 6.94 12.47 35.78
C SER A 126 8.37 12.97 35.84
N HIS A 127 8.66 13.66 36.95
CA HIS A 127 10.00 14.09 37.29
C HIS A 127 10.30 13.59 38.71
N ASP A 128 11.38 12.85 38.85
CA ASP A 128 11.90 12.46 40.17
C ASP A 128 12.99 13.45 40.59
N VAL A 129 12.69 14.21 41.62
CA VAL A 129 13.58 15.28 42.16
C VAL A 129 14.84 14.69 42.81
N HIS A 130 14.74 13.47 43.42
CA HIS A 130 15.86 12.85 44.12
C HIS A 130 16.93 12.29 43.15
N THR A 131 16.48 11.70 42.07
CA THR A 131 17.39 11.12 41.06
C THR A 131 17.62 12.05 39.88
N SER A 132 16.97 13.23 39.85
CA SER A 132 16.96 14.17 38.73
C SER A 132 16.61 13.50 37.41
N SER A 133 15.78 12.44 37.45
CA SER A 133 15.36 11.71 36.26
C SER A 133 13.99 12.19 35.75
N TYR A 134 13.88 12.27 34.42
CA TYR A 134 12.66 12.71 33.74
C TYR A 134 12.09 11.56 32.91
N ASN A 135 10.80 11.33 33.03
CA ASN A 135 10.09 10.35 32.19
C ASN A 135 9.22 11.10 31.17
N TYR A 136 9.53 10.91 29.89
CA TYR A 136 8.82 11.52 28.79
C TYR A 136 8.03 10.49 27.99
N SER A 137 6.84 10.85 27.56
CA SER A 137 6.12 10.17 26.47
C SER A 137 6.42 10.90 25.17
N ASN A 138 6.89 10.16 24.19
CA ASN A 138 7.23 10.68 22.86
C ASN A 138 6.12 10.33 21.86
N THR A 139 5.57 11.33 21.18
CA THR A 139 4.59 11.11 20.12
C THR A 139 5.17 11.60 18.79
N HIS A 140 5.33 10.67 17.85
CA HIS A 140 5.67 10.97 16.48
C HIS A 140 4.39 11.05 15.65
N SER A 141 4.04 12.23 15.17
CA SER A 141 2.96 12.42 14.22
C SER A 141 3.52 12.34 12.80
N VAL A 142 3.13 11.31 12.06
CA VAL A 142 3.53 11.07 10.68
C VAL A 142 2.34 11.34 9.79
N GLU A 143 2.46 12.33 8.91
CA GLU A 143 1.43 12.71 7.96
C GLU A 143 1.84 12.23 6.57
N LEU A 144 1.03 11.36 5.96
CA LEU A 144 1.18 10.90 4.59
C LEU A 144 0.62 11.94 3.63
N ILE A 145 1.11 11.92 2.39
CA ILE A 145 0.57 12.78 1.33
C ILE A 145 -0.88 12.35 1.03
N PRO A 146 -1.85 13.29 0.96
CA PRO A 146 -3.26 13.00 0.72
C PRO A 146 -3.56 12.79 -0.77
N VAL A 147 -2.73 12.04 -1.46
CA VAL A 147 -2.91 11.64 -2.86
C VAL A 147 -2.64 10.15 -2.96
N CYS A 148 -3.50 9.44 -3.64
CA CYS A 148 -3.42 8.00 -3.80
C CYS A 148 -3.31 7.59 -5.27
N LYS A 149 -3.11 6.32 -5.53
CA LYS A 149 -3.14 5.76 -6.89
C LYS A 149 -4.50 6.02 -7.53
N ASP A 150 -4.48 6.34 -8.82
CA ASP A 150 -5.64 6.66 -9.68
C ASP A 150 -6.37 7.98 -9.34
N ASP A 151 -5.81 8.80 -8.46
CA ASP A 151 -6.30 10.15 -8.23
C ASP A 151 -5.88 11.09 -9.36
N VAL A 152 -6.79 11.95 -9.77
CA VAL A 152 -6.50 13.04 -10.72
C VAL A 152 -6.15 14.29 -9.95
N VAL A 153 -5.06 14.92 -10.35
CA VAL A 153 -4.44 16.05 -9.63
C VAL A 153 -4.18 17.21 -10.59
N CYS A 154 -4.39 18.45 -10.13
CA CYS A 154 -3.94 19.65 -10.83
C CYS A 154 -2.67 20.19 -10.16
N LEU A 155 -1.55 20.09 -10.86
CA LEU A 155 -0.28 20.59 -10.36
C LEU A 155 -0.22 22.12 -10.39
N PRO A 156 0.37 22.76 -9.38
CA PRO A 156 0.71 24.17 -9.44
C PRO A 156 1.63 24.47 -10.63
N LEU A 157 1.40 25.54 -11.36
CA LEU A 157 2.13 25.89 -12.58
C LEU A 157 3.65 25.94 -12.37
N LYS A 158 4.10 26.42 -11.21
CA LYS A 158 5.54 26.48 -10.86
C LYS A 158 6.15 25.07 -10.77
N LEU A 159 5.41 24.14 -10.17
CA LEU A 159 5.81 22.75 -10.02
C LEU A 159 5.81 22.04 -11.37
N ALA A 160 4.75 22.16 -12.16
CA ALA A 160 4.64 21.56 -13.48
C ALA A 160 5.80 21.98 -14.41
N ARG A 161 6.20 23.25 -14.39
CA ARG A 161 7.35 23.75 -15.14
C ARG A 161 8.68 23.17 -14.65
N SER A 162 8.85 22.98 -13.34
CA SER A 162 10.08 22.38 -12.75
C SER A 162 10.22 20.89 -13.05
N LEU A 163 9.13 20.21 -13.35
CA LEU A 163 9.06 18.77 -13.68
C LEU A 163 9.15 18.52 -15.20
N SER A 164 10.11 19.14 -15.87
CA SER A 164 10.34 18.96 -17.33
C SER A 164 9.15 19.40 -18.22
N GLY A 165 8.33 20.34 -17.73
CA GLY A 165 7.20 20.87 -18.49
C GLY A 165 6.09 19.84 -18.72
N ILE A 166 5.80 19.03 -17.71
CA ILE A 166 4.63 18.15 -17.70
C ILE A 166 3.34 18.97 -17.69
N GLY A 167 2.25 18.42 -18.19
CA GLY A 167 0.93 19.07 -18.08
C GLY A 167 0.52 19.33 -16.62
N GLN A 168 -0.38 20.27 -16.40
CA GLN A 168 -0.86 20.56 -15.05
C GLN A 168 -1.89 19.52 -14.58
N LEU A 169 -2.69 18.96 -15.50
CA LEU A 169 -3.63 17.88 -15.19
C LEU A 169 -2.91 16.55 -15.36
N VAL A 170 -2.73 15.82 -14.26
CA VAL A 170 -1.99 14.56 -14.22
C VAL A 170 -2.72 13.52 -13.39
N ILE A 171 -2.44 12.25 -13.68
CA ILE A 171 -2.94 11.11 -12.93
C ILE A 171 -1.83 10.61 -12.00
N CYS A 172 -2.16 10.32 -10.75
CA CYS A 172 -1.24 9.66 -9.84
C CYS A 172 -1.18 8.16 -10.17
N ASN A 173 -0.12 7.74 -10.85
CA ASN A 173 0.06 6.33 -11.23
C ASN A 173 0.43 5.46 -10.03
N ARG A 174 1.38 5.91 -9.19
CA ARG A 174 1.84 5.16 -8.01
C ARG A 174 2.30 6.09 -6.90
N VAL A 175 2.11 5.60 -5.67
CA VAL A 175 2.68 6.19 -4.46
C VAL A 175 3.73 5.21 -3.92
N THR A 176 5.00 5.54 -4.08
CA THR A 176 6.15 4.78 -3.56
C THR A 176 6.94 5.68 -2.61
N THR A 177 8.24 5.78 -2.73
CA THR A 177 9.07 6.77 -2.00
C THR A 177 8.74 8.22 -2.36
N GLY A 178 8.12 8.42 -3.53
CA GLY A 178 7.58 9.67 -4.04
C GLY A 178 6.24 9.43 -4.74
N LEU A 179 5.63 10.51 -5.21
CA LEU A 179 4.46 10.44 -6.08
C LEU A 179 4.92 10.32 -7.53
N LYS A 180 4.56 9.24 -8.19
CA LYS A 180 4.76 9.08 -9.63
C LYS A 180 3.50 9.53 -10.35
N VAL A 181 3.62 10.61 -11.09
CA VAL A 181 2.53 11.21 -11.85
C VAL A 181 2.74 11.02 -13.35
N LEU A 182 1.65 10.86 -14.05
CA LEU A 182 1.59 10.65 -15.49
C LEU A 182 0.67 11.68 -16.12
N ASP A 183 1.11 12.31 -17.18
CA ASP A 183 0.27 13.15 -18.02
C ASP A 183 -0.40 12.27 -19.10
N PRO A 184 -1.73 12.13 -19.09
CA PRO A 184 -2.43 11.26 -20.02
C PRO A 184 -2.35 11.74 -21.48
N THR A 185 -2.07 13.03 -21.71
CA THR A 185 -2.03 13.62 -23.06
C THR A 185 -0.67 13.54 -23.73
N SER A 186 0.43 13.58 -22.95
CA SER A 186 1.80 13.59 -23.48
C SER A 186 2.61 12.36 -23.09
N LEU A 187 2.08 11.44 -22.28
CA LEU A 187 2.79 10.30 -21.69
C LEU A 187 4.02 10.66 -20.85
N LYS A 188 4.23 11.94 -20.57
CA LYS A 188 5.33 12.35 -19.70
C LYS A 188 5.07 11.87 -18.29
N THR A 189 6.09 11.27 -17.69
CA THR A 189 6.06 10.84 -16.29
C THR A 189 7.00 11.71 -15.47
N ALA A 190 6.62 12.01 -14.25
CA ALA A 190 7.48 12.71 -13.30
C ALA A 190 7.36 12.09 -11.90
N GLU A 191 8.41 12.23 -11.11
CA GLU A 191 8.43 11.80 -9.73
C GLU A 191 8.57 13.01 -8.81
N ILE A 192 7.63 13.13 -7.86
CA ILE A 192 7.58 14.22 -6.88
C ILE A 192 7.99 13.64 -5.53
N SER A 193 9.16 14.05 -5.03
CA SER A 193 9.60 13.65 -3.70
C SER A 193 8.78 14.32 -2.59
N ALA A 194 8.73 13.72 -1.40
CA ALA A 194 8.02 14.27 -0.24
C ALA A 194 8.43 15.73 0.06
N ASN A 195 9.73 16.04 -0.01
CA ASN A 195 10.24 17.37 0.26
C ASN A 195 9.74 18.43 -0.74
N VAL A 196 9.59 18.05 -2.01
CA VAL A 196 9.07 18.93 -3.06
C VAL A 196 7.57 19.14 -2.85
N TYR A 197 6.84 18.06 -2.56
CA TYR A 197 5.41 18.12 -2.27
C TYR A 197 5.08 19.09 -1.11
N TRP A 198 5.79 18.95 0.04
CA TRP A 198 5.49 19.78 1.21
C TRP A 198 5.89 21.26 1.07
N ARG A 199 6.66 21.62 0.04
CA ARG A 199 6.91 23.05 -0.31
C ARG A 199 5.75 23.67 -1.08
N THR A 200 5.13 22.89 -1.94
CA THR A 200 3.99 23.32 -2.79
C THR A 200 2.89 22.27 -2.71
N PRO A 201 2.19 22.17 -1.57
CA PRO A 201 1.18 21.15 -1.38
C PRO A 201 -0.01 21.36 -2.32
N PHE A 202 -0.55 20.27 -2.83
CA PHE A 202 -1.74 20.19 -3.65
C PHE A 202 -2.63 19.05 -3.18
N GLN A 203 -3.88 19.05 -3.58
CA GLN A 203 -4.84 18.00 -3.23
C GLN A 203 -5.32 17.27 -4.49
N SER A 204 -5.89 16.09 -4.28
CA SER A 204 -6.60 15.39 -5.34
C SER A 204 -7.83 16.17 -5.75
N LEU A 205 -8.03 16.38 -7.06
CA LEU A 205 -9.26 16.98 -7.62
C LEU A 205 -10.43 16.02 -7.41
N LEU A 206 -10.22 14.77 -7.80
CA LEU A 206 -11.17 13.67 -7.70
C LEU A 206 -10.42 12.41 -7.29
N SER A 207 -11.00 11.71 -6.33
CA SER A 207 -10.54 10.38 -5.93
C SER A 207 -11.14 9.31 -6.84
N TYR A 208 -10.52 8.13 -6.87
CA TYR A 208 -11.00 7.01 -7.69
C TYR A 208 -12.47 6.62 -7.43
N LYS A 209 -13.03 6.93 -6.25
CA LYS A 209 -14.46 6.68 -5.91
C LYS A 209 -15.45 7.62 -6.63
N GLN A 210 -14.94 8.74 -7.12
CA GLN A 210 -15.74 9.77 -7.78
C GLN A 210 -15.65 9.71 -9.31
N LEU A 211 -14.94 8.70 -9.83
CA LEU A 211 -14.83 8.47 -11.25
C LEU A 211 -16.16 8.01 -11.84
N THR A 212 -16.45 8.46 -13.06
CA THR A 212 -17.60 8.05 -13.85
C THR A 212 -17.23 6.92 -14.79
N GLU A 213 -18.20 6.07 -15.10
CA GLU A 213 -18.03 4.95 -16.01
C GLU A 213 -18.36 5.34 -17.44
N PHE A 214 -17.44 5.05 -18.34
CA PHE A 214 -17.57 5.30 -19.78
C PHE A 214 -17.43 3.99 -20.54
N MET A 215 -18.12 3.91 -21.70
CA MET A 215 -17.92 2.83 -22.67
C MET A 215 -17.09 3.36 -23.85
N VAL A 216 -16.10 2.58 -24.26
CA VAL A 216 -15.25 2.88 -25.41
C VAL A 216 -16.00 2.55 -26.68
N LEU A 217 -16.20 3.52 -27.56
CA LEU A 217 -16.80 3.33 -28.87
C LEU A 217 -15.74 2.97 -29.91
N GLN A 218 -14.64 3.71 -29.92
CA GLN A 218 -13.54 3.54 -30.87
C GLN A 218 -12.21 3.92 -30.20
N SER A 219 -11.15 3.21 -30.55
CA SER A 219 -9.79 3.50 -30.10
C SER A 219 -8.85 3.51 -31.30
N GLU A 220 -8.15 4.60 -31.50
CA GLU A 220 -7.15 4.76 -32.56
C GLU A 220 -5.78 5.01 -31.95
N PRO A 221 -4.82 4.11 -32.17
CA PRO A 221 -3.47 4.31 -31.66
C PRO A 221 -2.80 5.48 -32.38
N VAL A 222 -2.18 6.38 -31.62
CA VAL A 222 -1.41 7.49 -32.18
C VAL A 222 0.01 7.01 -32.45
N GLU A 223 0.41 6.95 -33.71
CA GLU A 223 1.77 6.62 -34.09
C GLU A 223 2.71 7.80 -33.76
N TYR A 224 3.54 7.61 -32.73
CA TYR A 224 4.64 8.56 -32.46
C TYR A 224 5.83 8.25 -33.37
N SER A 225 6.19 9.19 -34.21
CA SER A 225 7.46 9.16 -34.92
C SER A 225 8.62 9.26 -33.92
N ASN A 226 9.30 8.14 -33.68
CA ASN A 226 10.70 8.01 -33.24
C ASN A 226 11.19 8.67 -31.93
N ASP A 227 10.35 9.04 -30.97
CA ASP A 227 10.86 9.43 -29.67
C ASP A 227 10.84 8.27 -28.67
N ALA A 228 12.04 7.93 -28.17
CA ALA A 228 12.35 6.84 -27.24
C ALA A 228 11.68 6.96 -25.83
N THR A 229 10.61 7.71 -25.71
CA THR A 229 9.87 7.96 -24.45
C THR A 229 8.62 7.12 -24.28
N ALA A 230 8.22 6.31 -25.28
CA ALA A 230 7.18 5.34 -25.09
C ALA A 230 7.70 4.24 -24.16
N SER A 231 7.37 4.30 -22.88
CA SER A 231 7.58 3.19 -21.97
C SER A 231 6.74 2.00 -22.44
N SER A 232 7.25 0.78 -22.33
CA SER A 232 6.55 -0.44 -22.71
C SER A 232 5.20 -0.66 -21.97
N GLN A 233 4.85 0.24 -21.04
CA GLN A 233 3.67 0.17 -20.19
C GLN A 233 2.52 1.10 -20.61
N HIS A 234 2.77 2.15 -21.40
CA HIS A 234 1.77 3.14 -21.78
C HIS A 234 1.87 3.43 -23.27
N CYS A 235 0.75 3.35 -23.96
CA CYS A 235 0.61 3.69 -25.34
C CYS A 235 -0.42 4.80 -25.49
N LEU A 236 -0.12 5.81 -26.29
CA LEU A 236 -1.05 6.89 -26.54
C LEU A 236 -2.07 6.47 -27.57
N SER A 237 -3.34 6.74 -27.29
CA SER A 237 -4.42 6.60 -28.28
C SER A 237 -5.43 7.72 -28.15
N ASP A 238 -6.05 8.06 -29.26
CA ASP A 238 -7.23 8.90 -29.31
C ASP A 238 -8.45 7.99 -29.25
N VAL A 239 -9.35 8.26 -28.28
CA VAL A 239 -10.48 7.38 -27.95
C VAL A 239 -11.75 8.18 -27.92
N TRP A 240 -12.81 7.62 -28.52
CA TRP A 240 -14.18 8.14 -28.41
C TRP A 240 -14.93 7.33 -27.37
N VAL A 241 -15.51 8.04 -26.40
CA VAL A 241 -16.22 7.43 -25.27
C VAL A 241 -17.59 8.05 -25.09
N THR A 242 -18.49 7.27 -24.53
CA THR A 242 -19.81 7.73 -24.10
C THR A 242 -20.06 7.33 -22.64
N ARG A 243 -20.84 8.08 -21.89
CA ARG A 243 -21.21 7.71 -20.53
C ARG A 243 -22.12 6.49 -20.55
N THR A 244 -21.82 5.50 -19.69
CA THR A 244 -22.64 4.27 -19.60
C THR A 244 -24.10 4.58 -19.27
N THR A 245 -24.37 5.64 -18.49
CA THR A 245 -25.71 6.07 -18.11
C THR A 245 -26.50 6.74 -19.25
N GLU A 246 -25.83 7.23 -20.29
CA GLU A 246 -26.44 7.96 -21.40
C GLU A 246 -26.65 7.08 -22.65
N ILE A 247 -26.16 5.87 -22.64
CA ILE A 247 -26.29 4.92 -23.75
C ILE A 247 -27.78 4.68 -24.07
N GLY A 248 -28.18 5.00 -25.29
CA GLY A 248 -29.56 4.85 -25.75
C GLY A 248 -30.50 5.97 -25.32
N LEU A 249 -30.04 6.96 -24.57
CA LEU A 249 -30.82 8.15 -24.21
C LEU A 249 -30.29 9.40 -24.93
N ASN A 250 -29.01 9.60 -24.89
CA ASN A 250 -28.33 10.74 -25.50
C ASN A 250 -27.02 10.23 -26.10
N ASP A 251 -26.86 10.35 -27.41
CA ASP A 251 -25.65 9.85 -28.11
C ASP A 251 -24.46 10.83 -28.00
N ALA A 252 -24.28 11.46 -26.84
CA ALA A 252 -23.14 12.32 -26.60
C ALA A 252 -21.85 11.53 -26.62
N GLN A 253 -20.95 11.90 -27.53
CA GLN A 253 -19.65 11.31 -27.68
C GLN A 253 -18.58 12.30 -27.24
N TYR A 254 -17.63 11.83 -26.44
CA TYR A 254 -16.49 12.61 -25.98
C TYR A 254 -15.22 12.07 -26.60
N HIS A 255 -14.43 12.95 -27.19
CA HIS A 255 -13.10 12.62 -27.69
C HIS A 255 -12.09 12.87 -26.57
N CYS A 256 -11.25 11.88 -26.27
CA CYS A 256 -10.20 12.04 -25.29
C CYS A 256 -8.91 11.32 -25.72
N ARG A 257 -7.79 11.90 -25.35
CA ARG A 257 -6.47 11.32 -25.51
C ARG A 257 -6.07 10.60 -24.24
N THR A 258 -5.63 9.34 -24.33
CA THR A 258 -5.38 8.50 -23.18
C THR A 258 -4.06 7.73 -23.28
N HIS A 259 -3.50 7.39 -22.14
CA HIS A 259 -2.30 6.54 -21.96
C HIS A 259 -2.61 5.03 -22.02
N LEU A 260 -3.90 4.64 -22.03
CA LEU A 260 -4.35 3.25 -21.96
C LEU A 260 -4.47 2.56 -23.32
N GLY A 261 -3.93 3.13 -24.38
CA GLY A 261 -4.14 2.68 -25.77
C GLY A 261 -3.84 1.20 -26.01
N HIS A 262 -2.93 0.60 -25.26
CA HIS A 262 -2.59 -0.82 -25.39
C HIS A 262 -3.62 -1.77 -24.74
N LEU A 263 -4.48 -1.24 -23.86
CA LEU A 263 -5.46 -2.04 -23.10
C LEU A 263 -6.88 -1.91 -23.64
N LEU A 264 -7.19 -0.79 -24.34
CA LEU A 264 -8.55 -0.44 -24.70
C LEU A 264 -8.95 -1.01 -26.05
N LYS A 265 -10.11 -1.67 -26.07
CA LYS A 265 -10.81 -2.15 -27.26
C LYS A 265 -12.21 -1.51 -27.31
N ALA A 266 -12.80 -1.44 -28.50
CA ALA A 266 -14.19 -1.00 -28.64
C ALA A 266 -15.12 -1.93 -27.85
N GLY A 267 -16.02 -1.32 -27.05
CA GLY A 267 -16.93 -2.03 -26.15
C GLY A 267 -16.43 -2.20 -24.70
N ASP A 268 -15.18 -1.83 -24.42
CA ASP A 268 -14.64 -1.89 -23.05
C ASP A 268 -15.25 -0.81 -22.15
N LEU A 269 -15.34 -1.14 -20.86
CA LEU A 269 -15.72 -0.18 -19.81
C LEU A 269 -14.47 0.44 -19.19
N VAL A 270 -14.50 1.74 -18.96
CA VAL A 270 -13.38 2.53 -18.45
C VAL A 270 -13.87 3.54 -17.42
N MET A 271 -13.13 3.70 -16.33
CA MET A 271 -13.37 4.73 -15.34
C MET A 271 -12.59 6.00 -15.72
N GLY A 272 -13.27 7.14 -15.68
CA GLY A 272 -12.66 8.42 -16.00
C GLY A 272 -13.27 9.58 -15.24
N VAL A 273 -12.67 10.75 -15.41
CA VAL A 273 -13.14 12.02 -14.87
C VAL A 273 -13.86 12.78 -15.98
N ASP A 274 -15.05 13.21 -15.67
CA ASP A 274 -15.85 14.09 -16.52
C ASP A 274 -15.74 15.54 -16.03
N PHE A 275 -15.08 16.39 -16.79
CA PHE A 275 -14.92 17.81 -16.45
C PHE A 275 -16.11 18.65 -16.88
N THR A 276 -17.01 18.13 -17.72
CA THR A 276 -18.16 18.89 -18.21
C THR A 276 -19.28 18.99 -17.17
N THR A 277 -19.47 17.95 -16.36
CA THR A 277 -20.53 17.90 -15.34
C THR A 277 -20.03 18.01 -13.91
N SER A 278 -18.73 17.78 -13.67
CA SER A 278 -18.16 17.82 -12.34
C SER A 278 -17.96 19.25 -11.84
N ASN A 279 -18.49 19.54 -10.66
CA ASN A 279 -18.23 20.82 -9.99
C ASN A 279 -16.93 20.72 -9.18
N LEU A 280 -15.83 21.14 -9.80
CA LEU A 280 -14.50 21.08 -9.21
C LEU A 280 -14.08 22.47 -8.72
N ASN A 281 -13.83 22.56 -7.43
CA ASN A 281 -13.35 23.80 -6.80
C ASN A 281 -11.90 23.66 -6.38
N ASP A 282 -10.98 23.92 -7.32
CA ASP A 282 -9.54 23.94 -7.07
C ASP A 282 -8.91 25.23 -7.62
N GLU A 283 -8.06 25.86 -6.82
CA GLU A 283 -7.41 27.12 -7.20
C GLU A 283 -6.48 26.99 -8.41
N ASN A 284 -5.84 25.84 -8.59
CA ASN A 284 -4.93 25.59 -9.70
C ASN A 284 -5.70 25.34 -10.99
N LEU A 285 -6.83 24.62 -10.88
CA LEU A 285 -7.73 24.37 -12.01
C LEU A 285 -8.36 25.68 -12.52
N ASN A 286 -8.79 26.55 -11.61
CA ASN A 286 -9.38 27.84 -11.96
C ASN A 286 -8.42 28.81 -12.67
N LYS A 287 -7.10 28.59 -12.55
CA LYS A 287 -6.05 29.35 -13.23
C LYS A 287 -5.71 28.80 -14.62
N LEU A 288 -6.21 27.60 -14.97
CA LEU A 288 -6.04 27.01 -16.28
C LEU A 288 -6.92 27.71 -17.33
N THR A 289 -6.41 27.83 -18.53
CA THR A 289 -7.23 28.27 -19.67
C THR A 289 -8.20 27.15 -20.06
N PRO A 290 -9.48 27.46 -20.36
CA PRO A 290 -10.47 26.42 -20.70
C PRO A 290 -10.04 25.49 -21.83
N ASP A 291 -9.31 26.01 -22.82
CA ASP A 291 -8.79 25.20 -23.95
C ASP A 291 -7.82 24.08 -23.57
N LYS A 292 -7.26 24.14 -22.36
CA LYS A 292 -6.33 23.12 -21.85
C LYS A 292 -6.98 22.06 -20.96
N ILE A 293 -8.28 22.23 -20.69
CA ILE A 293 -9.03 21.28 -19.89
C ILE A 293 -9.72 20.31 -20.87
N PRO A 294 -9.36 19.04 -20.91
CA PRO A 294 -10.06 18.05 -21.72
C PRO A 294 -11.46 17.77 -21.13
N ASP A 295 -12.40 17.42 -21.97
CA ASP A 295 -13.77 17.08 -21.53
C ASP A 295 -13.76 15.86 -20.61
N VAL A 296 -12.94 14.84 -20.95
CA VAL A 296 -12.83 13.58 -20.21
C VAL A 296 -11.36 13.18 -20.08
N ILE A 297 -10.98 12.68 -18.90
CA ILE A 297 -9.69 12.01 -18.67
C ILE A 297 -9.97 10.56 -18.23
N LEU A 298 -9.51 9.58 -19.01
CA LEU A 298 -9.60 8.17 -18.64
C LEU A 298 -8.49 7.80 -17.69
N VAL A 299 -8.83 7.09 -16.62
CA VAL A 299 -7.89 6.75 -15.53
C VAL A 299 -7.53 5.28 -15.56
N ARG A 300 -8.52 4.37 -15.58
CA ARG A 300 -8.29 2.92 -15.57
C ARG A 300 -9.37 2.15 -16.34
N LYS A 301 -9.01 0.95 -16.82
CA LYS A 301 -9.95 -0.01 -17.42
C LYS A 301 -10.71 -0.76 -16.31
N VAL A 302 -11.96 -1.09 -16.56
CA VAL A 302 -12.77 -1.98 -15.71
C VAL A 302 -12.73 -3.38 -16.29
N TYR A 303 -12.35 -4.36 -15.47
CA TYR A 303 -12.27 -5.76 -15.90
C TYR A 303 -13.41 -6.55 -15.25
N GLY A 304 -14.39 -6.97 -16.02
CA GLY A 304 -15.45 -7.90 -15.64
C GLY A 304 -16.15 -7.62 -14.30
N ASP A 305 -16.88 -8.60 -13.80
CA ASP A 305 -17.58 -8.50 -12.53
C ASP A 305 -16.64 -8.68 -11.33
N LYS A 306 -16.57 -7.67 -10.45
CA LYS A 306 -15.77 -7.70 -9.21
C LYS A 306 -16.04 -8.93 -8.34
N LYS A 307 -17.31 -9.39 -8.28
CA LYS A 307 -17.71 -10.57 -7.49
C LYS A 307 -17.14 -11.87 -8.04
N GLU A 308 -17.04 -12.01 -9.35
CA GLU A 308 -16.46 -13.18 -10.01
C GLU A 308 -14.96 -13.20 -9.84
N ARG A 309 -14.28 -12.06 -10.00
CA ARG A 309 -12.85 -11.90 -9.74
C ARG A 309 -12.49 -12.28 -8.30
N LYS A 310 -13.24 -11.80 -7.30
CA LYS A 310 -13.05 -12.16 -5.89
C LYS A 310 -13.12 -13.67 -5.64
N LYS A 311 -14.04 -14.37 -6.33
CA LYS A 311 -14.16 -15.84 -6.23
C LYS A 311 -13.04 -16.58 -6.93
N ALA A 312 -12.58 -16.07 -8.08
CA ALA A 312 -11.53 -16.69 -8.89
C ALA A 312 -10.11 -16.51 -8.31
N ARG A 313 -9.91 -15.54 -7.39
CA ARG A 313 -8.61 -15.23 -6.80
C ARG A 313 -8.05 -16.41 -6.01
N LYS A 314 -6.85 -16.88 -6.40
CA LYS A 314 -6.17 -18.06 -5.83
C LYS A 314 -5.08 -17.69 -4.80
N TRP A 315 -4.98 -16.42 -4.44
CA TRP A 315 -3.94 -15.88 -3.58
C TRP A 315 -4.53 -15.01 -2.47
N LYS A 316 -3.79 -14.84 -1.41
CA LYS A 316 -4.13 -14.03 -0.24
C LYS A 316 -2.93 -13.22 0.24
N LEU A 317 -3.20 -12.19 1.03
CA LEU A 317 -2.19 -11.39 1.73
C LEU A 317 -2.25 -11.69 3.24
N LYS A 318 -1.13 -11.52 3.93
CA LYS A 318 -1.10 -11.50 5.39
C LYS A 318 -1.59 -10.13 5.88
N SER A 319 -2.29 -10.09 7.01
CA SER A 319 -2.74 -8.87 7.67
C SER A 319 -2.07 -8.72 9.03
N LEU A 320 -1.82 -7.49 9.47
CA LEU A 320 -1.37 -7.20 10.83
C LEU A 320 -2.53 -7.40 11.82
N GLU A 321 -2.21 -7.92 13.00
CA GLU A 321 -3.15 -7.92 14.12
C GLU A 321 -3.36 -6.48 14.59
N LYS A 322 -4.61 -6.01 14.49
CA LYS A 322 -4.99 -4.64 14.83
C LYS A 322 -6.21 -4.63 15.73
N ASP A 323 -6.21 -3.73 16.70
CA ASP A 323 -7.43 -3.42 17.45
C ASP A 323 -8.28 -2.46 16.62
N MET A 324 -9.46 -2.91 16.20
CA MET A 324 -10.42 -2.11 15.44
C MET A 324 -11.36 -1.37 16.39
N GLU A 325 -11.46 -0.06 16.29
CA GLU A 325 -12.45 0.74 17.02
C GLU A 325 -13.26 1.59 16.04
N GLY A 326 -14.56 1.39 16.04
CA GLY A 326 -15.53 2.37 15.53
C GLY A 326 -15.60 2.60 14.03
N GLU A 327 -15.13 1.68 13.18
CA GLU A 327 -15.18 1.82 11.74
C GLU A 327 -16.28 0.97 11.09
N ASN A 328 -16.75 1.43 9.92
CA ASN A 328 -17.70 0.67 9.11
C ASN A 328 -16.97 -0.48 8.39
N PRO A 329 -17.19 -1.75 8.76
CA PRO A 329 -16.48 -2.89 8.20
C PRO A 329 -16.70 -3.06 6.69
N GLU A 330 -17.88 -2.70 6.18
CA GLU A 330 -18.18 -2.82 4.75
C GLU A 330 -17.34 -1.86 3.88
N GLN A 331 -17.03 -0.67 4.39
CA GLN A 331 -16.20 0.27 3.64
C GLN A 331 -14.75 -0.18 3.59
N ILE A 332 -14.24 -0.72 4.70
CA ILE A 332 -12.87 -1.27 4.75
C ILE A 332 -12.74 -2.44 3.80
N GLU A 333 -13.74 -3.34 3.75
CA GLU A 333 -13.72 -4.50 2.85
C GLU A 333 -13.73 -4.06 1.38
N ARG A 334 -14.53 -3.07 1.00
CA ARG A 334 -14.53 -2.50 -0.37
C ARG A 334 -13.18 -1.90 -0.74
N ASP A 335 -12.59 -1.06 0.14
CA ASP A 335 -11.29 -0.45 -0.09
C ASP A 335 -10.17 -1.51 -0.17
N TYR A 336 -10.32 -2.61 0.56
CA TYR A 336 -9.39 -3.74 0.50
C TYR A 336 -9.53 -4.52 -0.81
N ASP A 337 -10.76 -4.81 -1.26
CA ASP A 337 -11.00 -5.46 -2.54
C ASP A 337 -10.45 -4.61 -3.71
N ASP A 338 -10.67 -3.29 -3.70
CA ASP A 338 -10.09 -2.36 -4.68
C ASP A 338 -8.56 -2.34 -4.64
N PHE A 339 -7.95 -2.49 -3.46
CA PHE A 339 -6.49 -2.63 -3.33
C PHE A 339 -5.98 -3.94 -3.93
N LEU A 340 -6.71 -5.05 -3.75
CA LEU A 340 -6.36 -6.33 -4.35
C LEU A 340 -6.47 -6.30 -5.88
N GLU A 341 -7.46 -5.58 -6.44
CA GLU A 341 -7.55 -5.33 -7.88
C GLU A 341 -6.33 -4.55 -8.40
N ASP A 342 -5.90 -3.51 -7.69
CA ASP A 342 -4.70 -2.75 -8.05
C ASP A 342 -3.44 -3.61 -8.10
N LEU A 343 -3.32 -4.60 -7.19
CA LEU A 343 -2.21 -5.56 -7.20
C LEU A 343 -2.29 -6.53 -8.39
N GLU A 344 -3.49 -6.92 -8.82
CA GLU A 344 -3.66 -7.77 -10.01
C GLU A 344 -3.27 -7.04 -11.29
N GLU A 345 -3.60 -5.74 -11.39
CA GLU A 345 -3.35 -4.94 -12.59
C GLU A 345 -1.87 -4.54 -12.75
N ASP A 346 -1.20 -4.17 -11.66
CA ASP A 346 0.16 -3.61 -11.74
C ASP A 346 1.23 -4.58 -11.20
N LYS A 347 1.96 -5.23 -12.13
CA LYS A 347 3.07 -6.14 -11.80
C LYS A 347 4.17 -5.47 -10.97
N MET A 348 4.50 -4.20 -11.27
CA MET A 348 5.54 -3.47 -10.53
C MET A 348 5.11 -3.12 -9.11
N TYR A 349 3.79 -2.95 -8.90
CA TYR A 349 3.23 -2.71 -7.56
C TYR A 349 3.29 -3.98 -6.71
N ARG A 350 3.10 -5.16 -7.35
CA ARG A 350 3.22 -6.48 -6.71
C ARG A 350 4.63 -6.83 -6.23
N GLN A 351 5.67 -6.41 -6.93
CA GLN A 351 7.07 -6.75 -6.59
C GLN A 351 7.47 -6.39 -5.15
N ASN A 352 6.80 -5.39 -4.59
CA ASN A 352 7.07 -4.93 -3.23
C ASN A 352 6.20 -5.59 -2.17
N VAL A 353 5.31 -6.50 -2.55
CA VAL A 353 4.34 -7.15 -1.65
C VAL A 353 4.53 -8.66 -1.70
N ASN A 354 4.49 -9.32 -0.53
CA ASN A 354 4.54 -10.77 -0.45
C ASN A 354 3.12 -11.33 -0.67
N ILE A 355 2.95 -12.13 -1.70
CA ILE A 355 1.69 -12.75 -2.08
C ILE A 355 1.78 -14.24 -1.77
N TYR A 356 0.78 -14.77 -1.08
CA TYR A 356 0.73 -16.16 -0.64
C TYR A 356 -0.35 -16.93 -1.37
N LYS A 357 -0.07 -18.19 -1.71
CA LYS A 357 -1.04 -19.09 -2.32
C LYS A 357 -2.17 -19.41 -1.34
N ASP A 358 -3.41 -19.33 -1.80
CA ASP A 358 -4.56 -19.75 -1.01
C ASP A 358 -4.92 -21.21 -1.30
N SER A 359 -4.50 -22.11 -0.40
CA SER A 359 -4.72 -23.55 -0.52
C SER A 359 -6.21 -23.96 -0.42
N SER A 360 -7.08 -23.08 0.08
CA SER A 360 -8.52 -23.36 0.19
C SER A 360 -9.27 -23.24 -1.15
N LYS A 361 -8.66 -22.57 -2.16
CA LYS A 361 -9.28 -22.31 -3.45
C LYS A 361 -8.57 -23.07 -4.59
N VAL A 362 -8.75 -24.38 -4.63
CA VAL A 362 -8.21 -25.23 -5.71
C VAL A 362 -9.24 -25.32 -6.84
N GLY A 363 -8.91 -24.86 -8.04
CA GLY A 363 -9.47 -25.38 -9.28
C GLY A 363 -10.54 -24.56 -10.01
N VAL A 364 -10.76 -23.26 -9.73
CA VAL A 364 -11.62 -22.42 -10.58
C VAL A 364 -10.75 -21.68 -11.61
N SER A 365 -10.76 -22.13 -12.87
CA SER A 365 -10.18 -21.37 -13.97
C SER A 365 -11.15 -20.26 -14.39
N SER A 366 -10.71 -19.02 -14.38
CA SER A 366 -11.44 -17.92 -15.03
C SER A 366 -11.24 -18.05 -16.55
N ASN A 367 -12.32 -18.19 -17.29
CA ASN A 367 -12.30 -18.30 -18.76
C ASN A 367 -12.29 -16.92 -19.46
N ALA A 368 -11.88 -15.86 -18.78
CA ALA A 368 -11.83 -14.52 -19.36
C ALA A 368 -10.40 -14.18 -19.80
N ASP A 369 -10.16 -14.18 -21.11
CA ASP A 369 -8.84 -13.99 -21.73
C ASP A 369 -8.18 -12.61 -21.49
N ASP A 370 -8.90 -11.62 -20.95
CA ASP A 370 -8.42 -10.23 -20.77
C ASP A 370 -8.22 -9.82 -19.29
N VAL A 371 -8.44 -10.70 -18.30
CA VAL A 371 -8.31 -10.36 -16.87
C VAL A 371 -6.87 -10.55 -16.42
N PRO A 372 -6.21 -9.54 -15.82
CA PRO A 372 -4.86 -9.68 -15.30
C PRO A 372 -4.83 -10.66 -14.11
N GLU A 373 -4.03 -11.72 -14.22
CA GLU A 373 -3.83 -12.72 -13.18
C GLU A 373 -2.43 -12.63 -12.58
N VAL A 374 -2.32 -13.03 -11.31
CA VAL A 374 -1.03 -13.21 -10.63
C VAL A 374 -0.47 -14.57 -11.02
N SER A 375 0.77 -14.62 -11.51
CA SER A 375 1.42 -15.87 -11.90
C SER A 375 1.73 -16.74 -10.67
N LEU A 376 1.74 -18.06 -10.85
CA LEU A 376 2.09 -19.01 -9.77
C LEU A 376 3.52 -18.81 -9.27
N GLU A 377 4.41 -18.32 -10.12
CA GLU A 377 5.81 -18.02 -9.78
C GLU A 377 5.97 -16.84 -8.81
N GLU A 378 4.97 -15.93 -8.78
CA GLU A 378 4.96 -14.77 -7.89
C GLU A 378 4.36 -15.10 -6.52
N MET A 379 3.79 -16.30 -6.35
CA MET A 379 3.15 -16.73 -5.10
C MET A 379 4.15 -17.49 -4.22
N LEU A 380 4.27 -17.07 -2.99
CA LEU A 380 5.06 -17.76 -1.97
C LEU A 380 4.28 -18.93 -1.37
N ASP A 381 4.96 -20.04 -1.09
CA ASP A 381 4.38 -21.14 -0.34
C ASP A 381 4.37 -20.79 1.16
N ASP A 382 3.22 -20.93 1.82
CA ASP A 382 3.05 -20.66 3.27
C ASP A 382 3.94 -21.56 4.15
N LEU A 383 4.39 -22.72 3.63
CA LEU A 383 5.14 -23.73 4.36
C LEU A 383 6.60 -23.31 4.70
N ASN A 384 7.17 -22.36 4.00
CA ASN A 384 8.56 -21.95 4.22
C ASN A 384 8.74 -20.89 5.33
N LEU A 385 7.67 -20.45 5.99
CA LEU A 385 7.74 -19.39 7.00
C LEU A 385 7.56 -19.86 8.44
N GLU A 386 7.17 -21.15 8.63
CA GLU A 386 7.07 -21.73 9.99
C GLU A 386 8.40 -22.32 10.49
N ASP A 387 9.39 -22.49 9.61
CA ASP A 387 10.69 -23.10 9.98
C ASP A 387 11.76 -22.09 10.41
N ASP A 388 11.57 -20.78 10.23
CA ASP A 388 12.53 -19.74 10.61
C ASP A 388 12.31 -19.14 12.02
N ASP A 389 11.26 -19.57 12.74
CA ASP A 389 10.94 -19.09 14.10
C ASP A 389 11.27 -20.07 15.23
N MET A 390 12.29 -20.96 15.05
CA MET A 390 12.81 -21.77 16.16
C MET A 390 14.15 -21.30 16.70
#